data_960df2da1676feaa01ffeec5bf8cb7ca
#
_entry.id   960df2da1676feaa01ffeec5bf8cb7ca
#
_cell.length_a   1.000
_cell.length_b   1.000
_cell.length_c   1.000
_cell.angle_alpha   90.00
_cell.angle_beta   90.00
_cell.angle_gamma   90.00
#
_symmetry.space_group_name_H-M   'P 1'
#
loop_
_entity.id
_entity.type
_entity.pdbx_description
1 polymer ?
#
loop_
_entity_poly.entity_id
_entity_poly.type
_entity_poly.pdbx_seq_one_letter_code
_entity_poly.pdbx_strand_id
1 'polypeptide(L)'
;MLLIGELLCYIATLAFFGSVPDFSTYDLNWGFLMLVLATVAFYGIAILCAMFTGHVLAVPVLFVAVNLVACYVESLVRSAMGYLIYGYTYDKALFTFLSPLVQILDDVKVTPIYGVQDSDTTLVLSGMNTLAAYAVVGVVLIFVALLFYRRRQMECAGDFIAVSWLRPVFKYLASICSALGLAYIIIEASLNNSVVGSKAAALCAVLLCIGAAVGFYAAQMLLDKSLKVFRTKAWGLLATCLAALLFVGACEFDLTGYERYVPDEDEIQSVRIFRFAPETYVEAPDAIEAYRQLHQAIIDNKVHNENVSELDGRSIMTLTYKLKNGKEIYRYYAIDDTEDWLNSGSSEFSSVKDFCTLQSVKQAYTDAISEKLDYLHYSSIDLTVPDGETLTYPSINLENDKLYQFVSECVLPDMLDSSLGGFWPVSSDEYYSQVSNVDIYVSFSGNELSMGMSLNVPMDAARTLAWLKENYDIDPVPLGEIRETDDYYYNSYSRYYSYYWSY
;
A
#
# COMPACT_ATOMS: atom_id res chain seq x y z
N MET A 1 26.48 -27.84 15.19
CA MET A 1 27.45 -27.23 14.26
C MET A 1 27.14 -25.76 13.99
N LEU A 2 25.90 -25.38 13.59
CA LEU A 2 25.53 -23.99 13.31
C LEU A 2 25.78 -23.07 14.52
N LEU A 3 25.22 -23.37 15.69
CA LEU A 3 25.42 -22.57 16.94
C LEU A 3 26.90 -22.45 17.35
N ILE A 4 27.71 -23.48 17.06
CA ILE A 4 29.17 -23.41 17.34
C ILE A 4 29.81 -22.41 16.36
N GLY A 5 29.42 -22.41 15.08
CA GLY A 5 29.90 -21.45 14.10
C GLY A 5 29.54 -20.01 14.48
N GLU A 6 28.31 -19.77 14.91
CA GLU A 6 27.84 -18.46 15.39
C GLU A 6 28.62 -17.99 16.63
N LEU A 7 28.87 -18.89 17.58
CA LEU A 7 29.67 -18.60 18.75
C LEU A 7 31.12 -18.25 18.40
N LEU A 8 31.71 -18.97 17.42
CA LEU A 8 33.05 -18.65 16.96
C LEU A 8 33.12 -17.30 16.25
N CYS A 9 32.11 -16.96 15.44
CA CYS A 9 32.01 -15.64 14.82
C CYS A 9 31.87 -14.53 15.89
N TYR A 10 31.03 -14.73 16.89
CA TYR A 10 30.89 -13.80 18.02
C TYR A 10 32.21 -13.58 18.73
N ILE A 11 32.93 -14.65 19.11
CA ILE A 11 34.25 -14.57 19.80
C ILE A 11 35.27 -13.86 18.90
N ALA A 12 35.28 -14.16 17.59
CA ALA A 12 36.17 -13.50 16.66
C ALA A 12 35.88 -12.00 16.55
N THR A 13 34.62 -11.61 16.42
CA THR A 13 34.21 -10.20 16.39
C THR A 13 34.63 -9.46 17.66
N LEU A 14 34.40 -10.07 18.83
CA LEU A 14 34.80 -9.49 20.11
C LEU A 14 36.31 -9.34 20.20
N ALA A 15 37.09 -10.33 19.73
CA ALA A 15 38.55 -10.30 19.77
C ALA A 15 39.16 -9.24 18.81
N PHE A 16 38.59 -9.04 17.64
CA PHE A 16 39.10 -8.09 16.65
C PHE A 16 38.63 -6.65 16.89
N PHE A 17 37.40 -6.45 17.33
CA PHE A 17 36.79 -5.12 17.42
C PHE A 17 36.56 -4.64 18.86
N GLY A 18 36.64 -5.51 19.86
CA GLY A 18 36.38 -5.15 21.27
C GLY A 18 37.30 -4.10 21.87
N SER A 19 38.44 -3.80 21.21
CA SER A 19 39.37 -2.72 21.60
C SER A 19 39.21 -1.43 20.79
N VAL A 20 38.29 -1.40 19.82
CA VAL A 20 38.05 -0.23 18.99
C VAL A 20 37.22 0.79 19.80
N PRO A 21 37.64 2.08 19.88
CA PRO A 21 36.78 3.13 20.44
C PRO A 21 35.44 3.12 19.72
N ASP A 22 34.37 3.37 20.44
CA ASP A 22 32.97 3.39 19.95
C ASP A 22 32.36 2.02 19.57
N PHE A 23 33.06 0.90 19.80
CA PHE A 23 32.47 -0.42 19.61
C PHE A 23 31.52 -0.80 20.74
N SER A 24 30.23 -0.93 20.41
CA SER A 24 29.19 -1.31 21.37
C SER A 24 29.14 -2.82 21.57
N THR A 25 29.68 -3.30 22.70
CA THR A 25 29.53 -4.72 23.11
C THR A 25 28.08 -5.06 23.46
N TYR A 26 27.26 -4.09 23.83
CA TYR A 26 25.84 -4.25 24.09
C TYR A 26 25.11 -4.66 22.82
N ASP A 27 25.30 -3.92 21.74
CA ASP A 27 24.66 -4.19 20.44
C ASP A 27 25.13 -5.53 19.86
N LEU A 28 26.41 -5.85 20.01
CA LEU A 28 26.93 -7.16 19.60
C LEU A 28 26.23 -8.31 20.34
N ASN A 29 26.00 -8.18 21.65
CA ASN A 29 25.33 -9.20 22.45
C ASN A 29 23.88 -9.40 22.00
N TRP A 30 23.16 -8.30 21.74
CA TRP A 30 21.78 -8.35 21.23
C TRP A 30 21.72 -8.95 19.83
N GLY A 31 22.62 -8.57 18.95
CA GLY A 31 22.73 -9.14 17.60
C GLY A 31 23.03 -10.64 17.62
N PHE A 32 23.94 -11.08 18.50
CA PHE A 32 24.23 -12.50 18.69
C PHE A 32 23.01 -13.27 19.23
N LEU A 33 22.31 -12.72 20.22
CA LEU A 33 21.09 -13.34 20.73
C LEU A 33 20.02 -13.49 19.64
N MET A 34 19.82 -12.47 18.82
CA MET A 34 18.90 -12.52 17.68
C MET A 34 19.27 -13.63 16.70
N LEU A 35 20.54 -13.74 16.35
CA LEU A 35 21.03 -14.78 15.45
C LEU A 35 20.75 -16.18 15.99
N VAL A 36 21.03 -16.41 17.29
CA VAL A 36 20.76 -17.69 17.97
C VAL A 36 19.26 -18.01 17.96
N LEU A 37 18.40 -17.04 18.29
CA LEU A 37 16.95 -17.23 18.28
C LEU A 37 16.42 -17.55 16.87
N ALA A 38 16.89 -16.83 15.86
CA ALA A 38 16.55 -17.09 14.45
C ALA A 38 16.98 -18.49 14.02
N THR A 39 18.21 -18.89 14.36
CA THR A 39 18.73 -20.22 14.06
C THR A 39 17.88 -21.31 14.70
N VAL A 40 17.47 -21.18 15.95
CA VAL A 40 16.60 -22.15 16.64
C VAL A 40 15.24 -22.23 15.93
N ALA A 41 14.63 -21.09 15.57
CA ALA A 41 13.35 -21.03 14.89
C ALA A 41 13.40 -21.78 13.55
N PHE A 42 14.30 -21.37 12.66
CA PHE A 42 14.40 -21.96 11.30
C PHE A 42 14.92 -23.40 11.32
N TYR A 43 15.79 -23.76 12.26
CA TYR A 43 16.25 -25.14 12.41
C TYR A 43 15.11 -26.07 12.83
N GLY A 44 14.22 -25.63 13.73
CA GLY A 44 13.01 -26.39 14.10
C GLY A 44 12.12 -26.67 12.90
N ILE A 45 11.86 -25.66 12.05
CA ILE A 45 11.10 -25.82 10.81
C ILE A 45 11.81 -26.78 9.85
N ALA A 46 13.11 -26.62 9.65
CA ALA A 46 13.89 -27.46 8.75
C ALA A 46 13.89 -28.95 9.14
N ILE A 47 14.05 -29.25 10.43
CA ILE A 47 13.97 -30.64 10.94
C ILE A 47 12.57 -31.21 10.70
N LEU A 48 11.51 -30.45 10.98
CA LEU A 48 10.13 -30.94 10.75
C LEU A 48 9.91 -31.21 9.26
N CYS A 49 10.36 -30.34 8.35
CA CYS A 49 10.31 -30.55 6.91
C CYS A 49 11.06 -31.81 6.51
N ALA A 50 12.23 -32.07 7.08
CA ALA A 50 13.01 -33.29 6.82
C ALA A 50 12.29 -34.55 7.29
N MET A 51 11.45 -34.47 8.35
CA MET A 51 10.65 -35.62 8.78
C MET A 51 9.45 -35.90 7.86
N PHE A 52 8.91 -34.87 7.19
CA PHE A 52 7.79 -35.03 6.27
C PHE A 52 8.17 -35.51 4.86
N THR A 53 9.46 -35.47 4.51
CA THR A 53 9.96 -35.85 3.20
C THR A 53 10.81 -37.11 3.26
N GLY A 54 10.78 -37.90 2.19
CA GLY A 54 11.69 -39.04 1.98
C GLY A 54 12.82 -38.74 1.00
N HIS A 55 12.82 -37.57 0.35
CA HIS A 55 13.77 -37.16 -0.66
C HIS A 55 14.51 -35.90 -0.28
N VAL A 56 15.84 -35.89 -0.38
CA VAL A 56 16.69 -34.77 0.06
C VAL A 56 16.34 -33.46 -0.64
N LEU A 57 16.06 -33.47 -1.95
CA LEU A 57 15.69 -32.27 -2.71
C LEU A 57 14.30 -31.72 -2.36
N ALA A 58 13.45 -32.50 -1.71
CA ALA A 58 12.14 -32.03 -1.28
C ALA A 58 12.20 -31.21 0.02
N VAL A 59 13.25 -31.39 0.83
CA VAL A 59 13.41 -30.65 2.10
C VAL A 59 13.49 -29.15 1.88
N PRO A 60 14.38 -28.60 1.05
CA PRO A 60 14.43 -27.15 0.82
C PRO A 60 13.16 -26.60 0.18
N VAL A 61 12.50 -27.35 -0.71
CA VAL A 61 11.23 -26.93 -1.32
C VAL A 61 10.13 -26.80 -0.26
N LEU A 62 10.02 -27.82 0.61
CA LEU A 62 9.02 -27.78 1.68
C LEU A 62 9.34 -26.71 2.74
N PHE A 63 10.63 -26.49 3.02
CA PHE A 63 11.10 -25.45 3.92
C PHE A 63 10.69 -24.06 3.42
N VAL A 64 10.97 -23.74 2.14
CA VAL A 64 10.56 -22.48 1.51
C VAL A 64 9.04 -22.36 1.50
N ALA A 65 8.32 -23.44 1.14
CA ALA A 65 6.87 -23.42 1.14
C ALA A 65 6.29 -23.10 2.51
N VAL A 66 6.74 -23.74 3.58
CA VAL A 66 6.24 -23.47 4.96
C VAL A 66 6.51 -22.03 5.39
N ASN A 67 7.64 -21.44 4.95
CA ASN A 67 8.00 -20.08 5.33
C ASN A 67 7.26 -18.99 4.54
N LEU A 68 6.72 -19.28 3.35
CA LEU A 68 6.17 -18.26 2.46
C LEU A 68 4.72 -18.47 2.04
N VAL A 69 4.22 -19.72 2.09
CA VAL A 69 2.96 -20.08 1.44
C VAL A 69 1.75 -19.33 1.99
N ALA A 70 1.69 -19.07 3.29
CA ALA A 70 0.55 -18.37 3.89
C ALA A 70 0.48 -16.93 3.40
N CYS A 71 1.58 -16.20 3.46
CA CYS A 71 1.67 -14.84 2.96
C CYS A 71 1.43 -14.78 1.44
N TYR A 72 2.01 -15.72 0.68
CA TYR A 72 1.82 -15.82 -0.76
C TYR A 72 0.34 -16.02 -1.13
N VAL A 73 -0.35 -16.97 -0.50
CA VAL A 73 -1.78 -17.23 -0.77
C VAL A 73 -2.62 -16.04 -0.36
N GLU A 74 -2.37 -15.45 0.82
CA GLU A 74 -3.09 -14.27 1.28
C GLU A 74 -2.93 -13.10 0.30
N SER A 75 -1.71 -12.77 -0.09
CA SER A 75 -1.43 -11.69 -1.04
C SER A 75 -2.16 -11.90 -2.37
N LEU A 76 -2.10 -13.10 -2.94
CA LEU A 76 -2.76 -13.40 -4.21
C LEU A 76 -4.29 -13.42 -4.11
N VAL A 77 -4.86 -13.90 -3.00
CA VAL A 77 -6.32 -13.83 -2.78
C VAL A 77 -6.76 -12.37 -2.68
N ARG A 78 -6.02 -11.54 -1.95
CA ARG A 78 -6.32 -10.12 -1.82
C ARG A 78 -6.19 -9.38 -3.16
N SER A 79 -5.15 -9.68 -3.95
CA SER A 79 -5.03 -9.16 -5.30
C SER A 79 -6.20 -9.57 -6.18
N ALA A 80 -6.61 -10.84 -6.14
CA ALA A 80 -7.79 -11.31 -6.88
C ALA A 80 -9.07 -10.59 -6.43
N MET A 81 -9.25 -10.36 -5.12
CA MET A 81 -10.38 -9.57 -4.60
C MET A 81 -10.32 -8.12 -5.09
N GLY A 82 -9.13 -7.51 -5.20
CA GLY A 82 -8.96 -6.16 -5.74
C GLY A 82 -9.41 -6.02 -7.19
N TYR A 83 -9.28 -7.08 -8.01
CA TYR A 83 -9.78 -7.10 -9.38
C TYR A 83 -11.28 -7.41 -9.50
N LEU A 84 -11.87 -8.07 -8.49
CA LEU A 84 -13.24 -8.59 -8.56
C LEU A 84 -14.24 -7.74 -7.77
N ILE A 85 -13.79 -7.05 -6.72
CA ILE A 85 -14.66 -6.31 -5.79
C ILE A 85 -14.38 -4.83 -5.92
N TYR A 86 -15.39 -4.05 -6.30
CA TYR A 86 -15.29 -2.61 -6.43
C TYR A 86 -15.01 -1.92 -5.07
N GLY A 87 -14.01 -1.06 -5.05
CA GLY A 87 -13.60 -0.37 -3.83
C GLY A 87 -12.83 -1.21 -2.80
N TYR A 88 -12.35 -2.41 -3.20
CA TYR A 88 -11.61 -3.28 -2.28
C TYR A 88 -10.20 -2.78 -2.05
N THR A 89 -9.82 -2.66 -0.79
CA THR A 89 -8.45 -2.47 -0.34
C THR A 89 -8.23 -3.11 1.02
N TYR A 90 -6.98 -3.23 1.42
CA TYR A 90 -6.60 -3.76 2.73
C TYR A 90 -5.39 -2.99 3.29
N ASP A 91 -5.39 -2.80 4.59
CA ASP A 91 -4.29 -2.13 5.29
C ASP A 91 -3.17 -3.13 5.65
N LYS A 92 -3.51 -4.22 6.34
CA LYS A 92 -2.53 -5.18 6.84
C LYS A 92 -2.85 -6.61 6.46
N ALA A 93 -1.80 -7.38 6.15
CA ALA A 93 -1.91 -8.81 5.99
C ALA A 93 -2.25 -9.47 7.34
N LEU A 94 -3.19 -10.44 7.34
CA LEU A 94 -3.70 -11.07 8.55
C LEU A 94 -2.90 -12.32 8.96
N PHE A 95 -2.36 -13.05 7.98
CA PHE A 95 -1.74 -14.36 8.20
C PHE A 95 -0.20 -14.36 8.04
N THR A 96 0.45 -13.18 8.09
CA THR A 96 1.91 -13.06 8.05
C THR A 96 2.59 -13.88 9.13
N PHE A 97 1.95 -14.01 10.31
CA PHE A 97 2.45 -14.84 11.41
C PHE A 97 2.58 -16.33 11.08
N LEU A 98 1.90 -16.82 10.03
CA LEU A 98 2.06 -18.20 9.51
C LEU A 98 3.22 -18.32 8.52
N SER A 99 3.86 -17.21 8.16
CA SER A 99 5.03 -17.13 7.30
C SER A 99 6.22 -16.58 8.07
N PRO A 100 6.93 -17.40 8.85
CA PRO A 100 7.94 -16.94 9.83
C PRO A 100 9.02 -16.05 9.21
N LEU A 101 9.45 -16.33 8.00
CA LEU A 101 10.46 -15.52 7.30
C LEU A 101 9.94 -14.11 7.04
N VAL A 102 8.72 -13.97 6.54
CA VAL A 102 8.11 -12.68 6.22
C VAL A 102 7.88 -11.86 7.49
N GLN A 103 7.29 -12.49 8.51
CA GLN A 103 7.00 -11.82 9.79
C GLN A 103 8.29 -11.34 10.48
N ILE A 104 9.36 -12.15 10.48
CA ILE A 104 10.64 -11.76 11.07
C ILE A 104 11.25 -10.59 10.27
N LEU A 105 11.20 -10.61 8.94
CA LEU A 105 11.72 -9.51 8.12
C LEU A 105 10.91 -8.21 8.28
N ASP A 106 9.63 -8.32 8.59
CA ASP A 106 8.78 -7.15 8.82
C ASP A 106 8.96 -6.54 10.21
N ASP A 107 9.06 -7.37 11.25
CA ASP A 107 9.13 -6.91 12.63
C ASP A 107 10.55 -6.58 13.09
N VAL A 108 11.57 -7.33 12.61
CA VAL A 108 12.96 -7.14 13.03
C VAL A 108 13.61 -6.04 12.22
N LYS A 109 13.67 -4.85 12.81
CA LYS A 109 14.25 -3.65 12.18
C LYS A 109 15.28 -3.01 13.09
N VAL A 110 16.32 -2.46 12.49
CA VAL A 110 17.28 -1.59 13.16
C VAL A 110 16.98 -0.17 12.66
N THR A 111 16.39 0.64 13.52
CA THR A 111 16.05 2.02 13.19
C THR A 111 17.06 2.96 13.84
N PRO A 112 17.76 3.80 13.05
CA PRO A 112 18.59 4.87 13.62
C PRO A 112 17.65 5.97 14.16
N ILE A 113 17.84 6.34 15.42
CA ILE A 113 17.25 7.55 15.99
C ILE A 113 18.33 8.61 15.94
N TYR A 114 18.12 9.64 15.12
CA TYR A 114 19.02 10.78 15.01
C TYR A 114 18.78 11.72 16.17
N GLY A 115 19.81 12.00 16.97
CA GLY A 115 19.80 13.04 18.02
C GLY A 115 19.78 14.44 17.43
N VAL A 116 19.52 15.45 18.28
CA VAL A 116 19.48 16.88 17.89
C VAL A 116 20.85 17.37 17.38
N GLN A 117 21.94 16.65 17.64
CA GLN A 117 23.25 16.88 17.04
C GLN A 117 23.64 15.66 16.21
N ASP A 118 24.16 15.86 15.03
CA ASP A 118 24.58 14.84 14.04
C ASP A 118 25.55 13.74 14.59
N SER A 119 26.06 13.89 15.79
CA SER A 119 26.97 12.94 16.45
C SER A 119 26.31 11.88 17.30
N ASP A 120 25.00 11.99 17.62
CA ASP A 120 24.32 11.10 18.56
C ASP A 120 23.27 10.21 17.90
N THR A 121 23.71 9.39 16.95
CA THR A 121 22.83 8.38 16.37
C THR A 121 22.73 7.16 17.28
N THR A 122 21.58 6.90 17.87
CA THR A 122 21.33 5.67 18.62
C THR A 122 20.56 4.68 17.72
N LEU A 123 21.04 3.42 17.68
CA LEU A 123 20.38 2.35 16.96
C LEU A 123 19.38 1.66 17.88
N VAL A 124 18.11 1.67 17.53
CA VAL A 124 17.06 0.94 18.27
C VAL A 124 16.70 -0.33 17.52
N LEU A 125 16.82 -1.44 18.23
CA LEU A 125 16.53 -2.77 17.73
C LEU A 125 15.10 -3.15 18.12
N SER A 126 14.24 -3.44 17.14
CA SER A 126 12.85 -3.89 17.33
C SER A 126 12.67 -5.37 16.95
N GLY A 127 11.55 -5.98 17.33
CA GLY A 127 11.16 -7.32 16.88
C GLY A 127 11.74 -8.50 17.73
N MET A 128 12.41 -8.24 18.82
CA MET A 128 12.98 -9.30 19.68
C MET A 128 11.89 -10.25 20.22
N ASN A 129 10.71 -9.74 20.58
CA ASN A 129 9.60 -10.54 21.08
C ASN A 129 9.07 -11.53 20.03
N THR A 130 8.93 -11.08 18.79
CA THR A 130 8.53 -11.91 17.67
C THR A 130 9.54 -13.04 17.44
N LEU A 131 10.82 -12.70 17.44
CA LEU A 131 11.89 -13.67 17.25
C LEU A 131 11.95 -14.70 18.38
N ALA A 132 11.79 -14.27 19.63
CA ALA A 132 11.70 -15.15 20.78
C ALA A 132 10.49 -16.10 20.69
N ALA A 133 9.33 -15.60 20.27
CA ALA A 133 8.14 -16.42 20.05
C ALA A 133 8.39 -17.51 18.99
N TYR A 134 8.99 -17.17 17.86
CA TYR A 134 9.35 -18.18 16.84
C TYR A 134 10.42 -19.16 17.30
N ALA A 135 11.37 -18.74 18.12
CA ALA A 135 12.36 -19.65 18.72
C ALA A 135 11.68 -20.69 19.63
N VAL A 136 10.70 -20.26 20.44
CA VAL A 136 9.90 -21.20 21.27
C VAL A 136 9.14 -22.18 20.37
N VAL A 137 8.48 -21.69 19.31
CA VAL A 137 7.82 -22.53 18.33
C VAL A 137 8.83 -23.49 17.68
N GLY A 138 10.03 -23.04 17.32
CA GLY A 138 11.10 -23.87 16.78
C GLY A 138 11.46 -25.02 17.69
N VAL A 139 11.61 -24.76 18.99
CA VAL A 139 11.88 -25.81 20.00
C VAL A 139 10.72 -26.82 20.05
N VAL A 140 9.47 -26.35 20.06
CA VAL A 140 8.30 -27.24 20.01
C VAL A 140 8.30 -28.12 18.75
N LEU A 141 8.63 -27.52 17.58
CA LEU A 141 8.71 -28.27 16.31
C LEU A 141 9.82 -29.33 16.34
N ILE A 142 10.93 -29.09 17.01
CA ILE A 142 11.98 -30.11 17.21
C ILE A 142 11.43 -31.30 18.01
N PHE A 143 10.68 -31.06 19.09
CA PHE A 143 10.06 -32.15 19.85
C PHE A 143 9.01 -32.91 19.02
N VAL A 144 8.19 -32.21 18.27
CA VAL A 144 7.21 -32.81 17.35
C VAL A 144 7.94 -33.66 16.29
N ALA A 145 9.01 -33.14 15.70
CA ALA A 145 9.81 -33.89 14.74
C ALA A 145 10.43 -35.18 15.33
N LEU A 146 10.85 -35.16 16.60
CA LEU A 146 11.32 -36.36 17.30
C LEU A 146 10.21 -37.42 17.46
N LEU A 147 8.95 -36.99 17.68
CA LEU A 147 7.81 -37.93 17.73
C LEU A 147 7.55 -38.56 16.35
N PHE A 148 7.61 -37.78 15.27
CA PHE A 148 7.49 -38.31 13.91
C PHE A 148 8.65 -39.23 13.56
N TYR A 149 9.89 -38.90 13.97
CA TYR A 149 11.05 -39.76 13.75
C TYR A 149 10.85 -41.16 14.32
N ARG A 150 10.33 -41.28 15.55
CA ARG A 150 10.05 -42.56 16.19
C ARG A 150 8.98 -43.42 15.48
N ARG A 151 8.11 -42.79 14.70
CA ARG A 151 7.01 -43.46 13.96
C ARG A 151 7.29 -43.65 12.48
N ARG A 152 8.43 -43.14 11.99
CA ARG A 152 8.77 -43.15 10.57
C ARG A 152 9.14 -44.56 10.10
N GLN A 153 8.51 -45.01 9.02
CA GLN A 153 8.83 -46.28 8.36
C GLN A 153 9.94 -46.08 7.31
N MET A 154 10.87 -47.01 7.21
CA MET A 154 12.02 -46.97 6.27
C MET A 154 11.57 -47.04 4.80
N GLU A 155 10.41 -47.58 4.55
CA GLU A 155 9.83 -47.77 3.19
C GLU A 155 9.53 -46.48 2.44
N CYS A 156 9.45 -45.33 3.16
CA CYS A 156 9.16 -44.02 2.58
C CYS A 156 10.42 -43.33 1.99
N ALA A 157 11.56 -43.98 1.96
CA ALA A 157 12.76 -43.43 1.37
C ALA A 157 12.57 -43.16 -0.13
N GLY A 158 12.86 -41.94 -0.57
CA GLY A 158 12.68 -41.51 -1.95
C GLY A 158 11.30 -40.92 -2.30
N ASP A 159 10.31 -40.94 -1.38
CA ASP A 159 9.03 -40.29 -1.59
C ASP A 159 9.15 -38.77 -1.39
N PHE A 160 8.49 -37.98 -2.28
CA PHE A 160 8.48 -36.52 -2.13
C PHE A 160 7.83 -36.11 -0.81
N ILE A 161 6.68 -36.76 -0.45
CA ILE A 161 6.03 -36.65 0.85
C ILE A 161 5.89 -38.05 1.45
N ALA A 162 6.59 -38.26 2.57
CA ALA A 162 6.63 -39.52 3.28
C ALA A 162 5.35 -39.82 4.08
N VAL A 163 4.64 -38.77 4.52
CA VAL A 163 3.47 -38.86 5.40
C VAL A 163 2.18 -38.88 4.59
N SER A 164 1.37 -39.95 4.70
CA SER A 164 0.21 -40.19 3.83
C SER A 164 -0.89 -39.12 3.92
N TRP A 165 -1.18 -38.61 5.13
CA TRP A 165 -2.20 -37.55 5.29
C TRP A 165 -1.77 -36.19 4.73
N LEU A 166 -0.46 -35.93 4.59
CA LEU A 166 0.07 -34.68 4.05
C LEU A 166 0.03 -34.67 2.51
N ARG A 167 -0.04 -35.81 1.84
CA ARG A 167 -0.11 -35.91 0.36
C ARG A 167 -1.31 -35.15 -0.24
N PRO A 168 -2.57 -35.31 0.25
CA PRO A 168 -3.67 -34.52 -0.26
C PRO A 168 -3.52 -33.03 0.06
N VAL A 169 -3.04 -32.65 1.25
CA VAL A 169 -2.81 -31.25 1.62
C VAL A 169 -1.83 -30.58 0.65
N PHE A 170 -0.69 -31.21 0.38
CA PHE A 170 0.29 -30.72 -0.58
C PHE A 170 -0.30 -30.55 -1.98
N LYS A 171 -1.08 -31.53 -2.46
CA LYS A 171 -1.70 -31.51 -3.78
C LYS A 171 -2.68 -30.34 -3.94
N TYR A 172 -3.58 -30.16 -2.99
CA TYR A 172 -4.56 -29.08 -3.06
C TYR A 172 -3.92 -27.72 -2.85
N LEU A 173 -2.95 -27.60 -1.94
CA LEU A 173 -2.21 -26.37 -1.73
C LEU A 173 -1.44 -25.95 -2.98
N ALA A 174 -0.73 -26.88 -3.63
CA ALA A 174 -0.05 -26.62 -4.88
C ALA A 174 -1.03 -26.21 -6.00
N SER A 175 -2.21 -26.84 -6.04
CA SER A 175 -3.27 -26.47 -6.98
C SER A 175 -3.76 -25.03 -6.76
N ILE A 176 -4.01 -24.63 -5.50
CA ILE A 176 -4.45 -23.27 -5.14
C ILE A 176 -3.35 -22.25 -5.43
N CYS A 177 -2.11 -22.52 -5.01
CA CYS A 177 -0.98 -21.63 -5.28
C CYS A 177 -0.75 -21.39 -6.77
N SER A 178 -0.83 -22.45 -7.57
CA SER A 178 -0.70 -22.38 -9.03
C SER A 178 -1.88 -21.66 -9.67
N ALA A 179 -3.11 -21.88 -9.19
CA ALA A 179 -4.31 -21.19 -9.67
C ALA A 179 -4.19 -19.68 -9.50
N LEU A 180 -3.95 -19.25 -8.27
CA LEU A 180 -3.83 -17.84 -7.92
C LEU A 180 -2.62 -17.20 -8.58
N GLY A 181 -1.45 -17.86 -8.57
CA GLY A 181 -0.22 -17.33 -9.15
C GLY A 181 -0.30 -17.16 -10.66
N LEU A 182 -0.87 -18.14 -11.39
CA LEU A 182 -1.06 -18.03 -12.84
C LEU A 182 -2.06 -16.92 -13.17
N ALA A 183 -3.18 -16.85 -12.46
CA ALA A 183 -4.17 -15.81 -12.66
C ALA A 183 -3.56 -14.42 -12.44
N TYR A 184 -2.86 -14.23 -11.32
CA TYR A 184 -2.18 -12.96 -11.01
C TYR A 184 -1.19 -12.55 -12.09
N ILE A 185 -0.25 -13.43 -12.47
CA ILE A 185 0.78 -13.12 -13.47
C ILE A 185 0.17 -12.72 -14.82
N ILE A 186 -0.88 -13.44 -15.27
CA ILE A 186 -1.49 -13.16 -16.57
C ILE A 186 -2.33 -11.89 -16.51
N ILE A 187 -3.08 -11.67 -15.45
CA ILE A 187 -3.89 -10.47 -15.27
C ILE A 187 -2.96 -9.25 -15.24
N GLU A 188 -1.93 -9.27 -14.39
CA GLU A 188 -0.97 -8.17 -14.28
C GLU A 188 -0.24 -7.88 -15.59
N ALA A 189 0.21 -8.92 -16.29
CA ALA A 189 0.92 -8.76 -17.57
C ALA A 189 0.03 -8.30 -18.74
N SER A 190 -1.27 -8.63 -18.69
CA SER A 190 -2.19 -8.39 -19.82
C SER A 190 -3.00 -7.12 -19.67
N LEU A 191 -3.29 -6.70 -18.45
CA LEU A 191 -4.32 -5.72 -18.17
C LEU A 191 -3.79 -4.43 -17.54
N ASN A 192 -2.51 -4.39 -17.17
CA ASN A 192 -1.85 -3.19 -16.64
C ASN A 192 -2.73 -2.43 -15.60
N ASN A 193 -3.36 -3.17 -14.67
CA ASN A 193 -4.31 -2.70 -13.65
C ASN A 193 -5.68 -2.16 -14.17
N SER A 194 -6.03 -2.35 -15.45
CA SER A 194 -7.14 -1.62 -16.08
C SER A 194 -8.49 -2.32 -16.10
N VAL A 195 -8.59 -3.59 -15.72
CA VAL A 195 -9.85 -4.33 -15.84
C VAL A 195 -10.42 -4.67 -14.48
N VAL A 196 -11.41 -3.90 -14.08
CA VAL A 196 -12.33 -4.20 -12.97
C VAL A 196 -13.70 -4.51 -13.57
N GLY A 197 -14.43 -5.46 -12.99
CA GLY A 197 -15.81 -5.77 -13.40
C GLY A 197 -15.99 -7.13 -14.06
N SER A 198 -17.15 -7.34 -14.67
CA SER A 198 -17.62 -8.65 -15.17
C SER A 198 -16.69 -9.32 -16.19
N LYS A 199 -15.96 -8.53 -17.00
CA LYS A 199 -14.96 -9.07 -17.94
C LYS A 199 -13.74 -9.62 -17.20
N ALA A 200 -13.32 -8.95 -16.12
CA ALA A 200 -12.25 -9.43 -15.25
C ALA A 200 -12.64 -10.72 -14.54
N ALA A 201 -13.88 -10.83 -14.07
CA ALA A 201 -14.40 -12.02 -13.39
C ALA A 201 -14.36 -13.26 -14.30
N ALA A 202 -14.84 -13.16 -15.54
CA ALA A 202 -14.82 -14.27 -16.49
C ALA A 202 -13.38 -14.71 -16.82
N LEU A 203 -12.47 -13.77 -17.04
CA LEU A 203 -11.06 -14.06 -17.30
C LEU A 203 -10.41 -14.71 -16.06
N CYS A 204 -10.62 -14.14 -14.89
CA CYS A 204 -10.11 -14.65 -13.61
C CYS A 204 -10.57 -16.09 -13.37
N ALA A 205 -11.87 -16.38 -13.57
CA ALA A 205 -12.43 -17.72 -13.43
C ALA A 205 -11.74 -18.75 -14.33
N VAL A 206 -11.54 -18.41 -15.61
CA VAL A 206 -10.85 -19.27 -16.58
C VAL A 206 -9.39 -19.51 -16.17
N LEU A 207 -8.67 -18.44 -15.82
CA LEU A 207 -7.26 -18.54 -15.43
C LEU A 207 -7.06 -19.32 -14.13
N LEU A 208 -7.94 -19.15 -13.14
CA LEU A 208 -7.94 -19.94 -11.91
C LEU A 208 -8.15 -21.42 -12.19
N CYS A 209 -9.08 -21.78 -13.08
CA CYS A 209 -9.30 -23.18 -13.45
C CYS A 209 -8.11 -23.80 -14.19
N ILE A 210 -7.49 -23.07 -15.13
CA ILE A 210 -6.30 -23.52 -15.85
C ILE A 210 -5.12 -23.70 -14.87
N GLY A 211 -4.87 -22.70 -14.04
CA GLY A 211 -3.79 -22.75 -13.04
C GLY A 211 -4.02 -23.87 -12.00
N ALA A 212 -5.27 -24.08 -11.57
CA ALA A 212 -5.62 -25.19 -10.70
C ALA A 212 -5.30 -26.55 -11.34
N ALA A 213 -5.60 -26.72 -12.62
CA ALA A 213 -5.31 -27.94 -13.34
C ALA A 213 -3.77 -28.19 -13.46
N VAL A 214 -3.02 -27.14 -13.80
CA VAL A 214 -1.55 -27.21 -13.88
C VAL A 214 -0.94 -27.63 -12.54
N GLY A 215 -1.29 -26.93 -11.44
CA GLY A 215 -0.75 -27.23 -10.11
C GLY A 215 -1.19 -28.60 -9.58
N PHE A 216 -2.46 -28.98 -9.82
CA PHE A 216 -2.98 -30.27 -9.39
C PHE A 216 -2.25 -31.43 -10.05
N TYR A 217 -2.11 -31.39 -11.37
CA TYR A 217 -1.42 -32.47 -12.09
C TYR A 217 0.09 -32.47 -11.84
N ALA A 218 0.72 -31.29 -11.73
CA ALA A 218 2.13 -31.21 -11.36
C ALA A 218 2.41 -31.85 -9.99
N ALA A 219 1.60 -31.51 -8.98
CA ALA A 219 1.70 -32.09 -7.65
C ALA A 219 1.45 -33.60 -7.67
N GLN A 220 0.44 -34.06 -8.45
CA GLN A 220 0.14 -35.48 -8.59
C GLN A 220 1.29 -36.26 -9.26
N MET A 221 1.92 -35.69 -10.30
CA MET A 221 3.10 -36.27 -10.95
C MET A 221 4.27 -36.44 -9.98
N LEU A 222 4.51 -35.45 -9.11
CA LEU A 222 5.54 -35.52 -8.07
C LEU A 222 5.23 -36.61 -7.02
N LEU A 223 3.97 -36.73 -6.61
CA LEU A 223 3.54 -37.70 -5.60
C LEU A 223 3.56 -39.14 -6.12
N ASP A 224 3.07 -39.36 -7.35
CA ASP A 224 2.95 -40.69 -7.97
C ASP A 224 4.24 -41.09 -8.76
N LYS A 225 5.23 -40.19 -8.86
CA LYS A 225 6.49 -40.39 -9.63
C LYS A 225 6.22 -40.86 -11.08
N SER A 226 5.12 -40.40 -11.66
CA SER A 226 4.65 -40.84 -12.98
C SER A 226 4.03 -39.68 -13.74
N LEU A 227 4.29 -39.61 -15.05
CA LEU A 227 3.65 -38.65 -15.94
C LEU A 227 2.23 -39.09 -16.40
N LYS A 228 1.83 -40.35 -16.08
CA LYS A 228 0.55 -40.91 -16.53
C LYS A 228 -0.59 -40.68 -15.53
N VAL A 229 -0.77 -39.44 -15.05
CA VAL A 229 -1.75 -39.10 -14.00
C VAL A 229 -3.09 -38.57 -14.52
N PHE A 230 -3.19 -38.25 -15.82
CA PHE A 230 -4.39 -37.59 -16.39
C PHE A 230 -5.64 -38.46 -16.39
N ARG A 231 -5.51 -39.78 -16.26
CA ARG A 231 -6.63 -40.73 -16.34
C ARG A 231 -7.30 -41.04 -14.99
N THR A 232 -6.68 -40.63 -13.89
CA THR A 232 -7.15 -41.03 -12.54
C THR A 232 -7.37 -39.78 -11.67
N LYS A 233 -8.43 -39.74 -10.89
CA LYS A 233 -8.71 -38.75 -9.84
C LYS A 233 -9.13 -37.33 -10.29
N ALA A 234 -9.87 -37.22 -11.39
CA ALA A 234 -10.44 -35.92 -11.85
C ALA A 234 -11.37 -35.24 -10.83
N TRP A 235 -11.98 -35.99 -9.89
CA TRP A 235 -12.85 -35.41 -8.87
C TRP A 235 -12.18 -34.37 -7.98
N GLY A 236 -10.91 -34.55 -7.63
CA GLY A 236 -10.19 -33.57 -6.83
C GLY A 236 -9.94 -32.26 -7.59
N LEU A 237 -9.66 -32.33 -8.88
CA LEU A 237 -9.54 -31.17 -9.74
C LEU A 237 -10.89 -30.46 -9.91
N LEU A 238 -11.97 -31.25 -10.12
CA LEU A 238 -13.31 -30.68 -10.22
C LEU A 238 -13.68 -29.89 -8.95
N ALA A 239 -13.34 -30.42 -7.77
CA ALA A 239 -13.59 -29.74 -6.52
C ALA A 239 -12.81 -28.40 -6.39
N THR A 240 -11.54 -28.36 -6.83
CA THR A 240 -10.75 -27.10 -6.81
C THR A 240 -11.25 -26.09 -7.83
N CYS A 241 -11.63 -26.52 -9.03
CA CYS A 241 -12.24 -25.63 -10.02
C CYS A 241 -13.60 -25.09 -9.53
N LEU A 242 -14.43 -25.95 -8.92
CA LEU A 242 -15.72 -25.53 -8.34
C LEU A 242 -15.51 -24.50 -7.22
N ALA A 243 -14.55 -24.72 -6.34
CA ALA A 243 -14.20 -23.75 -5.29
C ALA A 243 -13.74 -22.41 -5.87
N ALA A 244 -12.92 -22.42 -6.92
CA ALA A 244 -12.48 -21.21 -7.62
C ALA A 244 -13.67 -20.47 -8.26
N LEU A 245 -14.58 -21.18 -8.92
CA LEU A 245 -15.78 -20.58 -9.51
C LEU A 245 -16.73 -20.01 -8.46
N LEU A 246 -16.89 -20.70 -7.33
CA LEU A 246 -17.68 -20.19 -6.20
C LEU A 246 -17.04 -18.95 -5.58
N PHE A 247 -15.71 -18.90 -5.47
CA PHE A 247 -14.99 -17.72 -4.99
C PHE A 247 -15.22 -16.51 -5.92
N VAL A 248 -15.01 -16.67 -7.24
CA VAL A 248 -15.25 -15.60 -8.21
C VAL A 248 -16.70 -15.16 -8.19
N GLY A 249 -17.64 -16.10 -8.17
CA GLY A 249 -19.08 -15.78 -8.10
C GLY A 249 -19.46 -15.07 -6.80
N ALA A 250 -18.87 -15.43 -5.67
CA ALA A 250 -19.12 -14.75 -4.39
C ALA A 250 -18.64 -13.29 -4.41
N CYS A 251 -17.50 -13.02 -5.07
CA CYS A 251 -16.99 -11.66 -5.25
C CYS A 251 -17.86 -10.87 -6.23
N GLU A 252 -18.13 -11.41 -7.41
CA GLU A 252 -18.90 -10.74 -8.48
C GLU A 252 -20.32 -10.36 -8.07
N PHE A 253 -20.98 -11.23 -7.31
CA PHE A 253 -22.35 -10.98 -6.82
C PHE A 253 -22.38 -10.22 -5.49
N ASP A 254 -21.22 -9.75 -5.01
CA ASP A 254 -21.10 -9.06 -3.70
C ASP A 254 -21.91 -9.75 -2.58
N LEU A 255 -21.69 -11.06 -2.39
CA LEU A 255 -22.42 -11.82 -1.38
C LEU A 255 -22.16 -11.32 0.04
N THR A 256 -21.10 -10.57 0.25
CA THR A 256 -20.72 -9.98 1.53
C THR A 256 -21.34 -8.60 1.76
N GLY A 257 -21.89 -7.97 0.73
CA GLY A 257 -22.37 -6.59 0.75
C GLY A 257 -21.24 -5.55 0.91
N TYR A 258 -20.00 -5.96 0.65
CA TYR A 258 -18.83 -5.11 0.84
C TYR A 258 -18.85 -3.87 -0.07
N GLU A 259 -19.24 -4.03 -1.34
CA GLU A 259 -19.25 -2.95 -2.32
C GLU A 259 -20.24 -1.83 -2.00
N ARG A 260 -21.38 -2.20 -1.38
CA ARG A 260 -22.48 -1.28 -1.05
C ARG A 260 -22.40 -0.73 0.37
N TYR A 261 -21.43 -1.20 1.15
CA TYR A 261 -21.36 -0.83 2.55
C TYR A 261 -20.76 0.57 2.73
N VAL A 262 -21.57 1.49 3.19
CA VAL A 262 -21.19 2.79 3.72
C VAL A 262 -21.44 2.76 5.22
N PRO A 263 -20.48 3.09 6.09
CA PRO A 263 -20.68 3.09 7.54
C PRO A 263 -21.79 4.06 7.96
N ASP A 264 -22.55 3.72 9.00
CA ASP A 264 -23.55 4.62 9.55
C ASP A 264 -22.90 5.81 10.27
N GLU A 265 -23.53 6.99 10.19
CA GLU A 265 -23.02 8.23 10.80
C GLU A 265 -22.70 8.05 12.29
N ASP A 266 -23.57 7.34 13.00
CA ASP A 266 -23.43 7.07 14.44
C ASP A 266 -22.20 6.21 14.77
N GLU A 267 -21.68 5.41 13.83
CA GLU A 267 -20.51 4.57 13.99
C GLU A 267 -19.20 5.30 13.69
N ILE A 268 -19.25 6.38 12.89
CA ILE A 268 -18.07 7.10 12.42
C ILE A 268 -17.58 8.05 13.53
N GLN A 269 -16.29 8.00 13.83
CA GLN A 269 -15.62 8.97 14.67
C GLN A 269 -15.09 10.13 13.82
N SER A 270 -14.38 9.81 12.73
CA SER A 270 -13.77 10.81 11.85
C SER A 270 -13.58 10.25 10.44
N VAL A 271 -13.45 11.15 9.47
CA VAL A 271 -13.13 10.84 8.08
C VAL A 271 -11.82 11.52 7.72
N ARG A 272 -11.02 10.86 6.87
CA ARG A 272 -9.74 11.39 6.43
C ARG A 272 -9.91 12.22 5.18
N ILE A 273 -9.31 13.40 5.18
CA ILE A 273 -9.17 14.20 3.97
C ILE A 273 -8.19 13.46 3.05
N PHE A 274 -8.65 13.07 1.88
CA PHE A 274 -7.80 12.48 0.85
C PHE A 274 -6.98 13.58 0.15
N ARG A 275 -5.79 13.23 -0.37
CA ARG A 275 -4.89 14.09 -1.17
C ARG A 275 -3.98 15.06 -0.42
N PHE A 276 -4.14 15.31 0.85
CA PHE A 276 -3.37 16.36 1.50
C PHE A 276 -2.39 15.80 2.52
N ALA A 277 -1.17 16.31 2.47
CA ALA A 277 -0.24 16.26 3.58
C ALA A 277 -0.43 17.56 4.41
N PRO A 278 -0.55 17.48 5.73
CA PRO A 278 -0.52 16.29 6.56
C PRO A 278 -1.80 15.44 6.47
N GLU A 279 -1.70 14.16 6.83
CA GLU A 279 -2.88 13.32 7.00
C GLU A 279 -3.80 13.94 8.04
N THR A 280 -4.98 14.37 7.62
CA THR A 280 -5.90 15.11 8.46
C THR A 280 -7.23 14.37 8.56
N TYR A 281 -7.68 14.16 9.80
CA TYR A 281 -8.98 13.59 10.11
C TYR A 281 -9.96 14.67 10.56
N VAL A 282 -11.20 14.61 10.05
CA VAL A 282 -12.27 15.56 10.36
C VAL A 282 -13.35 14.84 11.14
N GLU A 283 -13.73 15.38 12.29
CA GLU A 283 -14.75 14.83 13.19
C GLU A 283 -16.10 15.57 13.09
N ALA A 284 -16.16 16.63 12.29
CA ALA A 284 -17.36 17.46 12.16
C ALA A 284 -18.51 16.68 11.49
N PRO A 285 -19.75 16.73 12.04
CA PRO A 285 -20.87 15.96 11.51
C PRO A 285 -21.24 16.31 10.07
N ASP A 286 -21.15 17.59 9.69
CA ASP A 286 -21.40 18.06 8.32
C ASP A 286 -20.40 17.47 7.31
N ALA A 287 -19.13 17.37 7.72
CA ALA A 287 -18.10 16.74 6.91
C ALA A 287 -18.30 15.22 6.81
N ILE A 288 -18.68 14.55 7.89
CA ILE A 288 -18.97 13.11 7.89
C ILE A 288 -20.13 12.80 6.94
N GLU A 289 -21.20 13.58 7.00
CA GLU A 289 -22.35 13.38 6.10
C GLU A 289 -22.00 13.62 4.62
N ALA A 290 -21.29 14.72 4.32
CA ALA A 290 -20.83 15.01 2.96
C ALA A 290 -19.90 13.90 2.42
N TYR A 291 -19.03 13.35 3.28
CA TYR A 291 -18.15 12.26 2.93
C TYR A 291 -18.90 10.95 2.65
N ARG A 292 -19.97 10.67 3.40
CA ARG A 292 -20.87 9.54 3.14
C ARG A 292 -21.60 9.71 1.80
N GLN A 293 -22.06 10.92 1.50
CA GLN A 293 -22.72 11.25 0.22
C GLN A 293 -21.75 11.06 -0.96
N LEU A 294 -20.50 11.51 -0.81
CA LEU A 294 -19.44 11.25 -1.79
C LEU A 294 -19.24 9.74 -2.00
N HIS A 295 -19.12 8.97 -0.92
CA HIS A 295 -18.94 7.52 -1.03
C HIS A 295 -20.13 6.86 -1.72
N GLN A 296 -21.35 7.27 -1.42
CA GLN A 296 -22.55 6.77 -2.08
C GLN A 296 -22.58 7.13 -3.57
N ALA A 297 -22.19 8.35 -3.94
CA ALA A 297 -22.11 8.77 -5.33
C ALA A 297 -21.11 7.94 -6.14
N ILE A 298 -19.96 7.59 -5.56
CA ILE A 298 -18.97 6.70 -6.19
C ILE A 298 -19.56 5.29 -6.39
N ILE A 299 -20.29 4.75 -5.42
CA ILE A 299 -20.95 3.44 -5.52
C ILE A 299 -22.01 3.46 -6.62
N ASP A 300 -22.82 4.51 -6.68
CA ASP A 300 -23.90 4.65 -7.67
C ASP A 300 -23.35 4.76 -9.11
N ASN A 301 -22.15 5.32 -9.28
CA ASN A 301 -21.46 5.44 -10.55
C ASN A 301 -20.56 4.24 -10.90
N LYS A 302 -20.60 3.15 -10.13
CA LYS A 302 -19.77 1.93 -10.33
C LYS A 302 -19.74 1.50 -11.80
N VAL A 303 -20.91 1.34 -12.43
CA VAL A 303 -21.02 0.84 -13.82
C VAL A 303 -20.32 1.75 -14.82
N HIS A 304 -20.35 3.05 -14.59
CA HIS A 304 -19.64 4.02 -15.42
C HIS A 304 -18.12 3.88 -15.22
N ASN A 305 -17.67 3.95 -13.97
CA ASN A 305 -16.26 3.90 -13.61
C ASN A 305 -15.56 2.60 -14.04
N GLU A 306 -16.25 1.45 -14.00
CA GLU A 306 -15.73 0.18 -14.49
C GLU A 306 -15.55 0.10 -16.01
N ASN A 307 -16.26 0.93 -16.77
CA ASN A 307 -16.21 0.91 -18.24
C ASN A 307 -15.18 1.89 -18.84
N VAL A 308 -14.61 2.78 -18.06
CA VAL A 308 -13.60 3.74 -18.52
C VAL A 308 -12.27 3.02 -18.73
N SER A 309 -11.60 3.28 -19.87
CA SER A 309 -10.29 2.71 -20.14
C SER A 309 -9.19 3.53 -19.45
N GLU A 310 -8.08 2.87 -19.06
CA GLU A 310 -6.92 3.56 -18.43
C GLU A 310 -6.30 4.66 -19.30
N LEU A 311 -6.49 4.55 -20.62
CA LEU A 311 -5.93 5.52 -21.58
C LEU A 311 -6.74 6.82 -21.63
N ASP A 312 -7.97 6.82 -21.11
CA ASP A 312 -8.92 7.92 -21.26
C ASP A 312 -9.12 8.75 -19.98
N GLY A 313 -8.27 8.58 -18.97
CA GLY A 313 -8.31 9.31 -17.70
C GLY A 313 -8.99 8.53 -16.57
N ARG A 314 -8.20 7.98 -15.67
CA ARG A 314 -8.65 7.41 -14.39
C ARG A 314 -7.82 7.99 -13.26
N SER A 315 -8.50 8.55 -12.32
CA SER A 315 -7.91 8.94 -11.04
C SER A 315 -8.22 7.92 -9.97
N ILE A 316 -7.30 7.77 -9.03
CA ILE A 316 -7.47 6.91 -7.88
C ILE A 316 -7.96 7.75 -6.71
N MET A 317 -9.03 7.31 -6.06
CA MET A 317 -9.55 7.92 -4.83
C MET A 317 -9.56 6.91 -3.70
N THR A 318 -8.91 7.26 -2.60
CA THR A 318 -8.90 6.46 -1.37
C THR A 318 -9.78 7.13 -0.33
N LEU A 319 -10.79 6.43 0.17
CA LEU A 319 -11.62 6.88 1.27
C LEU A 319 -11.24 6.14 2.55
N THR A 320 -11.13 6.88 3.67
CA THR A 320 -10.78 6.32 4.97
C THR A 320 -11.76 6.80 6.03
N TYR A 321 -12.38 5.86 6.72
CA TYR A 321 -13.24 6.09 7.88
C TYR A 321 -12.55 5.55 9.12
N LYS A 322 -12.51 6.34 10.18
CA LYS A 322 -12.16 5.89 11.52
C LYS A 322 -13.44 5.73 12.33
N LEU A 323 -13.71 4.53 12.81
CA LEU A 323 -14.90 4.22 13.56
C LEU A 323 -14.69 4.45 15.07
N LYS A 324 -15.75 4.70 15.81
CA LYS A 324 -15.74 4.89 17.28
C LYS A 324 -15.21 3.68 18.05
N ASN A 325 -15.22 2.49 17.45
CA ASN A 325 -14.65 1.27 18.02
C ASN A 325 -13.12 1.13 17.76
N GLY A 326 -12.50 2.14 17.15
CA GLY A 326 -11.07 2.15 16.81
C GLY A 326 -10.70 1.41 15.52
N LYS A 327 -11.67 0.82 14.81
CA LYS A 327 -11.44 0.18 13.51
C LYS A 327 -11.37 1.23 12.42
N GLU A 328 -10.44 1.07 11.49
CA GLU A 328 -10.36 1.88 10.27
C GLU A 328 -10.90 1.07 9.08
N ILE A 329 -11.62 1.77 8.20
CA ILE A 329 -12.16 1.23 6.96
C ILE A 329 -11.56 2.01 5.81
N TYR A 330 -10.90 1.29 4.93
CA TYR A 330 -10.28 1.83 3.72
C TYR A 330 -11.10 1.40 2.51
N ARG A 331 -11.23 2.32 1.53
CA ARG A 331 -11.85 2.09 0.23
C ARG A 331 -10.97 2.69 -0.85
N TYR A 332 -10.84 1.99 -1.95
CA TYR A 332 -9.97 2.37 -3.06
C TYR A 332 -10.74 2.29 -4.36
N TYR A 333 -10.94 3.43 -5.01
CA TYR A 333 -11.74 3.53 -6.22
C TYR A 333 -10.93 4.09 -7.36
N ALA A 334 -11.03 3.46 -8.54
CA ALA A 334 -10.67 4.08 -9.80
C ALA A 334 -11.92 4.79 -10.32
N ILE A 335 -11.84 6.09 -10.54
CA ILE A 335 -12.95 6.96 -10.98
C ILE A 335 -12.57 7.65 -12.27
N ASP A 336 -13.57 7.93 -13.11
CA ASP A 336 -13.38 8.66 -14.36
C ASP A 336 -13.14 10.15 -14.07
N ASP A 337 -12.02 10.70 -14.55
CA ASP A 337 -11.66 12.12 -14.42
C ASP A 337 -11.59 12.82 -15.78
N THR A 338 -12.19 12.23 -16.81
CA THR A 338 -12.30 12.87 -18.13
C THR A 338 -13.13 14.15 -18.06
N GLU A 339 -12.81 15.12 -18.92
CA GLU A 339 -13.53 16.40 -18.96
C GLU A 339 -15.04 16.25 -19.22
N ASP A 340 -15.40 15.32 -20.08
CA ASP A 340 -16.80 15.04 -20.40
C ASP A 340 -17.56 14.57 -19.15
N TRP A 341 -16.92 13.75 -18.33
CA TRP A 341 -17.50 13.25 -17.09
C TRP A 341 -17.51 14.31 -15.97
N LEU A 342 -16.42 15.06 -15.81
CA LEU A 342 -16.35 16.18 -14.85
C LEU A 342 -17.44 17.22 -15.09
N ASN A 343 -17.78 17.49 -16.36
CA ASN A 343 -18.83 18.42 -16.75
C ASN A 343 -20.24 17.80 -16.74
N SER A 344 -20.35 16.47 -16.50
CA SER A 344 -21.66 15.82 -16.43
C SER A 344 -22.35 16.10 -15.08
N GLY A 345 -23.66 16.27 -15.08
CA GLY A 345 -24.43 16.43 -13.86
C GLY A 345 -24.52 15.17 -12.99
N SER A 346 -23.99 14.04 -13.47
CA SER A 346 -23.98 12.75 -12.78
C SER A 346 -22.62 12.41 -12.13
N SER A 347 -21.63 13.30 -12.31
CA SER A 347 -20.28 13.09 -11.78
C SER A 347 -20.24 13.14 -10.26
N GLU A 348 -19.53 12.19 -9.62
CA GLU A 348 -19.24 12.18 -8.19
C GLU A 348 -18.36 13.35 -7.74
N PHE A 349 -17.67 14.01 -8.66
CA PHE A 349 -16.81 15.14 -8.35
C PHE A 349 -17.53 16.36 -7.80
N SER A 350 -18.83 16.51 -8.04
CA SER A 350 -19.65 17.51 -7.36
C SER A 350 -19.64 17.28 -5.83
N SER A 351 -19.77 16.03 -5.40
CA SER A 351 -19.71 15.67 -3.98
C SER A 351 -18.29 15.83 -3.39
N VAL A 352 -17.23 15.63 -4.20
CA VAL A 352 -15.85 15.96 -3.80
C VAL A 352 -15.73 17.46 -3.53
N LYS A 353 -16.21 18.29 -4.45
CA LYS A 353 -16.20 19.74 -4.33
C LYS A 353 -16.98 20.18 -3.09
N ASP A 354 -18.18 19.66 -2.90
CA ASP A 354 -19.03 19.95 -1.75
C ASP A 354 -18.30 19.63 -0.44
N PHE A 355 -17.67 18.46 -0.32
CA PHE A 355 -16.88 18.10 0.84
C PHE A 355 -15.69 19.03 1.06
N CYS A 356 -14.87 19.28 0.04
CA CYS A 356 -13.66 20.09 0.17
C CYS A 356 -13.94 21.58 0.45
N THR A 357 -15.13 22.09 0.09
CA THR A 357 -15.52 23.49 0.32
C THR A 357 -16.13 23.73 1.68
N LEU A 358 -16.46 22.67 2.45
CA LEU A 358 -16.98 22.82 3.82
C LEU A 358 -16.01 23.58 4.72
N GLN A 359 -16.54 24.52 5.49
CA GLN A 359 -15.73 25.31 6.41
C GLN A 359 -15.09 24.44 7.50
N SER A 360 -15.78 23.41 7.96
CA SER A 360 -15.27 22.43 8.92
C SER A 360 -14.05 21.64 8.38
N VAL A 361 -14.06 21.28 7.10
CA VAL A 361 -12.94 20.59 6.43
C VAL A 361 -11.77 21.54 6.26
N LYS A 362 -12.00 22.76 5.77
CA LYS A 362 -10.96 23.79 5.62
C LYS A 362 -10.31 24.11 6.97
N GLN A 363 -11.12 24.27 8.03
CA GLN A 363 -10.63 24.57 9.37
C GLN A 363 -9.75 23.42 9.89
N ALA A 364 -10.21 22.17 9.82
CA ALA A 364 -9.44 21.01 10.28
C ALA A 364 -8.09 20.90 9.56
N TYR A 365 -8.08 21.16 8.26
CA TYR A 365 -6.85 21.14 7.48
C TYR A 365 -5.89 22.29 7.83
N THR A 366 -6.43 23.50 7.98
CA THR A 366 -5.65 24.68 8.38
C THR A 366 -5.06 24.51 9.77
N ASP A 367 -5.82 23.94 10.72
CA ASP A 367 -5.37 23.66 12.08
C ASP A 367 -4.23 22.63 12.07
N ALA A 368 -4.34 21.56 11.26
CA ALA A 368 -3.32 20.54 11.14
C ALA A 368 -1.98 21.08 10.57
N ILE A 369 -2.02 22.05 9.68
CA ILE A 369 -0.84 22.76 9.19
C ILE A 369 -0.30 23.72 10.26
N SER A 370 -1.20 24.46 10.92
CA SER A 370 -0.84 25.43 11.96
C SER A 370 -0.06 24.78 13.11
N GLU A 371 -0.45 23.57 13.53
CA GLU A 371 0.26 22.78 14.54
C GLU A 371 1.69 22.41 14.15
N LYS A 372 2.01 22.46 12.86
CA LYS A 372 3.33 22.11 12.32
C LYS A 372 4.19 23.30 11.93
N LEU A 373 3.73 24.53 12.14
CA LEU A 373 4.47 25.74 11.76
C LEU A 373 5.86 25.84 12.40
N ASP A 374 6.06 25.27 13.59
CA ASP A 374 7.37 25.24 14.26
C ASP A 374 8.39 24.38 13.51
N TYR A 375 7.94 23.49 12.64
CA TYR A 375 8.78 22.62 11.79
C TYR A 375 8.93 23.14 10.37
N LEU A 376 8.43 24.34 10.10
CA LEU A 376 8.51 24.96 8.78
C LEU A 376 9.97 25.24 8.44
N HIS A 377 10.46 24.63 7.36
CA HIS A 377 11.89 24.63 7.03
C HIS A 377 12.20 25.37 5.74
N TYR A 378 11.33 25.23 4.73
CA TYR A 378 11.59 25.75 3.40
C TYR A 378 10.28 26.07 2.67
N SER A 379 10.28 27.11 1.86
CA SER A 379 9.24 27.35 0.86
C SER A 379 9.84 27.97 -0.39
N SER A 380 9.28 27.58 -1.54
CA SER A 380 9.52 28.28 -2.81
C SER A 380 8.20 28.76 -3.40
N ILE A 381 8.31 29.82 -4.16
CA ILE A 381 7.26 30.33 -5.04
C ILE A 381 7.70 30.00 -6.45
N ASP A 382 6.97 29.15 -7.11
CA ASP A 382 7.24 28.71 -8.46
C ASP A 382 6.28 29.43 -9.42
N LEU A 383 6.83 30.04 -10.46
CA LEU A 383 6.07 30.83 -11.42
C LEU A 383 6.04 30.12 -12.76
N THR A 384 4.90 30.10 -13.43
CA THR A 384 4.80 29.73 -14.85
C THR A 384 4.80 31.01 -15.68
N VAL A 385 5.84 31.24 -16.47
CA VAL A 385 6.01 32.48 -17.24
C VAL A 385 6.29 32.15 -18.70
N PRO A 386 5.60 32.79 -19.65
CA PRO A 386 5.87 32.63 -21.07
C PRO A 386 7.23 33.25 -21.45
N ASP A 387 8.02 32.51 -22.23
CA ASP A 387 9.28 32.98 -22.83
C ASP A 387 9.27 32.66 -24.33
N GLY A 388 8.69 33.56 -25.09
CA GLY A 388 8.44 33.37 -26.52
C GLY A 388 7.38 32.29 -26.76
N GLU A 389 7.77 31.19 -27.45
CA GLU A 389 6.92 30.02 -27.69
C GLU A 389 7.05 28.94 -26.61
N THR A 390 7.87 29.16 -25.57
CA THR A 390 8.12 28.18 -24.50
C THR A 390 7.68 28.74 -23.15
N LEU A 391 7.54 27.84 -22.14
CA LEU A 391 7.29 28.23 -20.77
C LEU A 391 8.58 28.07 -19.94
N THR A 392 8.81 29.01 -19.06
CA THR A 392 9.87 28.95 -18.05
C THR A 392 9.28 28.88 -16.66
N TYR A 393 10.04 28.26 -15.73
CA TYR A 393 9.59 28.01 -14.37
C TYR A 393 10.58 28.58 -13.34
N PRO A 394 10.68 29.91 -13.25
CA PRO A 394 11.51 30.51 -12.22
C PRO A 394 10.97 30.18 -10.82
N SER A 395 11.89 29.83 -9.93
CA SER A 395 11.58 29.54 -8.53
C SER A 395 12.25 30.56 -7.62
N ILE A 396 11.50 31.09 -6.67
CA ILE A 396 11.96 32.07 -5.67
C ILE A 396 11.93 31.40 -4.31
N ASN A 397 13.08 31.20 -3.69
CA ASN A 397 13.18 30.67 -2.35
C ASN A 397 12.88 31.75 -1.32
N LEU A 398 12.01 31.45 -0.36
CA LEU A 398 11.69 32.36 0.72
C LEU A 398 12.75 32.28 1.83
N GLU A 399 13.17 33.43 2.35
CA GLU A 399 14.01 33.52 3.54
C GLU A 399 13.19 33.14 4.80
N ASN A 400 13.83 32.49 5.78
CA ASN A 400 13.17 31.97 6.96
C ASN A 400 12.30 32.99 7.72
N ASP A 401 12.77 34.23 7.84
CA ASP A 401 12.01 35.27 8.55
C ASP A 401 10.71 35.66 7.84
N LYS A 402 10.72 35.66 6.50
CA LYS A 402 9.52 35.92 5.68
C LYS A 402 8.63 34.72 5.53
N LEU A 403 9.19 33.52 5.59
CA LEU A 403 8.50 32.27 5.40
C LEU A 403 7.38 32.07 6.43
N TYR A 404 7.69 32.18 7.71
CA TYR A 404 6.70 32.03 8.78
C TYR A 404 5.58 33.07 8.64
N GLN A 405 5.90 34.33 8.42
CA GLN A 405 4.94 35.39 8.24
C GLN A 405 4.03 35.12 7.03
N PHE A 406 4.62 34.75 5.90
CA PHE A 406 3.87 34.46 4.67
C PHE A 406 2.86 33.33 4.88
N VAL A 407 3.30 32.20 5.45
CA VAL A 407 2.40 31.07 5.67
C VAL A 407 1.32 31.38 6.70
N SER A 408 1.68 31.95 7.86
CA SER A 408 0.73 32.19 8.95
C SER A 408 -0.23 33.36 8.69
N GLU A 409 0.19 34.43 8.03
CA GLU A 409 -0.62 35.63 7.84
C GLU A 409 -1.35 35.69 6.49
N CYS A 410 -0.85 34.95 5.47
CA CYS A 410 -1.43 34.98 4.14
C CYS A 410 -2.01 33.63 3.74
N VAL A 411 -1.17 32.57 3.70
CA VAL A 411 -1.59 31.26 3.15
C VAL A 411 -2.67 30.61 4.00
N LEU A 412 -2.47 30.48 5.33
CA LEU A 412 -3.45 29.83 6.20
C LEU A 412 -4.80 30.57 6.24
N PRO A 413 -4.87 31.92 6.35
CA PRO A 413 -6.15 32.61 6.25
C PRO A 413 -6.82 32.49 4.88
N ASP A 414 -6.05 32.48 3.79
CA ASP A 414 -6.62 32.28 2.45
C ASP A 414 -7.10 30.84 2.22
N MET A 415 -6.52 29.85 2.89
CA MET A 415 -7.05 28.48 2.89
C MET A 415 -8.45 28.38 3.51
N LEU A 416 -8.80 29.28 4.44
CA LEU A 416 -10.13 29.35 5.03
C LEU A 416 -11.11 30.13 4.15
N ASP A 417 -10.66 31.25 3.59
CA ASP A 417 -11.54 32.25 2.95
C ASP A 417 -11.66 32.06 1.43
N SER A 418 -10.65 31.49 0.79
CA SER A 418 -10.59 31.28 -0.66
C SER A 418 -10.72 29.80 -1.06
N SER A 419 -10.52 29.49 -2.34
CA SER A 419 -10.39 28.13 -2.84
C SER A 419 -8.99 27.53 -2.65
N LEU A 420 -8.03 28.26 -2.05
CA LEU A 420 -6.68 27.77 -1.77
C LEU A 420 -6.71 26.53 -0.87
N GLY A 421 -6.04 25.47 -1.28
CA GLY A 421 -6.07 24.19 -0.59
C GLY A 421 -7.32 23.34 -0.88
N GLY A 422 -8.30 23.86 -1.59
CA GLY A 422 -9.47 23.14 -2.06
C GLY A 422 -9.22 22.44 -3.39
N PHE A 423 -8.47 21.33 -3.39
CA PHE A 423 -8.19 20.57 -4.60
C PHE A 423 -9.28 19.57 -4.86
N TRP A 424 -10.20 19.91 -5.73
CA TRP A 424 -11.13 19.00 -6.34
C TRP A 424 -10.89 18.95 -7.84
N PRO A 425 -11.13 17.83 -8.49
CA PRO A 425 -11.12 17.77 -9.95
C PRO A 425 -12.18 18.72 -10.50
N VAL A 426 -11.75 19.57 -11.40
CA VAL A 426 -12.61 20.49 -12.16
C VAL A 426 -12.27 20.36 -13.63
N SER A 427 -13.15 20.82 -14.52
CA SER A 427 -12.80 20.86 -15.93
C SER A 427 -11.56 21.73 -16.18
N SER A 428 -10.84 21.45 -17.25
CA SER A 428 -9.66 22.24 -17.63
C SER A 428 -9.99 23.73 -17.72
N ASP A 429 -11.11 24.08 -18.30
CA ASP A 429 -11.51 25.47 -18.47
C ASP A 429 -11.79 26.15 -17.13
N GLU A 430 -12.48 25.47 -16.20
CA GLU A 430 -12.72 25.98 -14.85
C GLU A 430 -11.38 26.13 -14.10
N TYR A 431 -10.51 25.12 -14.13
CA TYR A 431 -9.21 25.15 -13.48
C TYR A 431 -8.36 26.31 -13.97
N TYR A 432 -8.16 26.42 -15.30
CA TYR A 432 -7.27 27.43 -15.87
C TYR A 432 -7.79 28.87 -15.71
N SER A 433 -9.09 29.05 -15.55
CA SER A 433 -9.67 30.36 -15.26
C SER A 433 -9.57 30.79 -13.80
N GLN A 434 -9.54 29.81 -12.86
CA GLN A 434 -9.55 30.10 -11.43
C GLN A 434 -8.16 30.07 -10.78
N VAL A 435 -7.22 29.33 -11.33
CA VAL A 435 -5.87 29.17 -10.77
C VAL A 435 -4.91 30.17 -11.42
N SER A 436 -4.07 30.79 -10.61
CA SER A 436 -3.01 31.69 -11.08
C SER A 436 -1.81 30.91 -11.61
N ASN A 437 -0.91 31.61 -12.26
CA ASN A 437 0.38 31.10 -12.70
C ASN A 437 1.42 30.94 -11.58
N VAL A 438 0.98 30.89 -10.34
CA VAL A 438 1.83 30.80 -9.15
C VAL A 438 1.52 29.54 -8.36
N ASP A 439 2.53 28.77 -8.06
CA ASP A 439 2.49 27.63 -7.14
C ASP A 439 3.36 27.90 -5.92
N ILE A 440 2.91 27.49 -4.75
CA ILE A 440 3.66 27.60 -3.50
C ILE A 440 4.04 26.19 -3.05
N TYR A 441 5.34 25.96 -2.92
CA TYR A 441 5.82 24.75 -2.27
C TYR A 441 6.21 25.06 -0.82
N VAL A 442 5.73 24.25 0.11
CA VAL A 442 6.01 24.38 1.55
C VAL A 442 6.55 23.07 2.08
N SER A 443 7.65 23.10 2.79
CA SER A 443 8.29 21.93 3.39
C SER A 443 8.44 22.08 4.90
N PHE A 444 8.10 21.03 5.61
CA PHE A 444 8.24 20.89 7.06
C PHE A 444 9.26 19.80 7.35
N SER A 445 10.22 20.08 8.24
CA SER A 445 11.27 19.14 8.61
C SER A 445 11.53 19.15 10.12
N GLY A 446 11.54 17.96 10.73
CA GLY A 446 11.82 17.74 12.14
C GLY A 446 12.22 16.30 12.40
N ASN A 447 12.52 15.93 13.64
CA ASN A 447 13.09 14.62 14.01
C ASN A 447 12.30 13.40 13.52
N GLU A 448 10.99 13.51 13.36
CA GLU A 448 10.11 12.44 12.85
C GLU A 448 9.17 12.93 11.75
N LEU A 449 9.30 14.19 11.34
CA LEU A 449 8.45 14.83 10.34
C LEU A 449 9.30 15.27 9.15
N SER A 450 9.03 14.68 7.98
CA SER A 450 9.51 15.19 6.70
C SER A 450 8.32 15.20 5.75
N MET A 451 7.84 16.39 5.41
CA MET A 451 6.63 16.55 4.62
C MET A 451 6.77 17.77 3.72
N GLY A 452 6.40 17.63 2.46
CA GLY A 452 6.28 18.73 1.51
C GLY A 452 4.89 18.78 0.90
N MET A 453 4.41 19.96 0.57
CA MET A 453 3.14 20.18 -0.11
C MET A 453 3.28 21.30 -1.14
N SER A 454 2.63 21.12 -2.28
CA SER A 454 2.47 22.16 -3.30
C SER A 454 1.04 22.68 -3.26
N LEU A 455 0.89 23.99 -3.29
CA LEU A 455 -0.39 24.69 -3.25
C LEU A 455 -0.51 25.56 -4.49
N ASN A 456 -1.45 25.25 -5.37
CA ASN A 456 -1.80 26.13 -6.46
C ASN A 456 -2.51 27.36 -5.89
N VAL A 457 -2.09 28.55 -6.27
CA VAL A 457 -2.67 29.79 -5.77
C VAL A 457 -3.82 30.22 -6.66
N PRO A 458 -5.08 30.18 -6.19
CA PRO A 458 -6.22 30.62 -6.97
C PRO A 458 -6.31 32.15 -7.00
N MET A 459 -7.01 32.67 -8.00
CA MET A 459 -7.20 34.12 -8.17
C MET A 459 -8.04 34.80 -7.08
N ASP A 460 -8.71 34.01 -6.23
CA ASP A 460 -9.46 34.49 -5.06
C ASP A 460 -8.64 34.51 -3.75
N ALA A 461 -7.38 34.08 -3.76
CA ALA A 461 -6.47 34.10 -2.60
C ALA A 461 -5.89 35.51 -2.34
N ALA A 462 -6.73 36.42 -1.87
CA ALA A 462 -6.45 37.86 -1.85
C ALA A 462 -5.22 38.26 -1.03
N ARG A 463 -4.98 37.66 0.16
CA ARG A 463 -3.84 37.98 1.02
C ARG A 463 -2.55 37.49 0.42
N THR A 464 -2.56 36.25 -0.09
CA THR A 464 -1.40 35.62 -0.73
C THR A 464 -0.98 36.40 -1.96
N LEU A 465 -1.93 36.76 -2.84
CA LEU A 465 -1.66 37.55 -4.05
C LEU A 465 -1.16 38.96 -3.71
N ALA A 466 -1.74 39.64 -2.73
CA ALA A 466 -1.29 40.96 -2.29
C ALA A 466 0.15 40.91 -1.73
N TRP A 467 0.47 39.89 -0.93
CA TRP A 467 1.80 39.71 -0.37
C TRP A 467 2.86 39.46 -1.45
N LEU A 468 2.54 38.65 -2.47
CA LEU A 468 3.40 38.39 -3.60
C LEU A 468 3.72 39.68 -4.38
N LYS A 469 2.70 40.51 -4.61
CA LYS A 469 2.87 41.80 -5.26
C LYS A 469 3.74 42.75 -4.46
N GLU A 470 3.52 42.84 -3.15
CA GLU A 470 4.26 43.79 -2.28
C GLU A 470 5.74 43.42 -2.10
N ASN A 471 6.02 42.09 -1.93
CA ASN A 471 7.36 41.64 -1.57
C ASN A 471 8.25 41.29 -2.77
N TYR A 472 7.65 40.87 -3.90
CA TYR A 472 8.37 40.35 -5.06
C TYR A 472 7.99 41.02 -6.38
N ASP A 473 7.05 41.99 -6.37
CA ASP A 473 6.49 42.65 -7.55
C ASP A 473 5.92 41.68 -8.59
N ILE A 474 5.37 40.54 -8.10
CA ILE A 474 4.71 39.53 -8.91
C ILE A 474 3.27 39.96 -9.10
N ASP A 475 2.82 40.05 -10.36
CA ASP A 475 1.42 40.22 -10.75
C ASP A 475 0.88 38.87 -11.26
N PRO A 476 0.22 38.06 -10.41
CA PRO A 476 -0.32 36.80 -10.84
C PRO A 476 -1.43 36.98 -11.88
N VAL A 477 -1.42 36.12 -12.90
CA VAL A 477 -2.44 36.09 -13.95
C VAL A 477 -3.09 34.70 -13.99
N PRO A 478 -4.35 34.58 -14.47
CA PRO A 478 -4.94 33.27 -14.67
C PRO A 478 -4.07 32.40 -15.55
N LEU A 479 -3.90 31.15 -15.19
CA LEU A 479 -3.05 30.22 -15.92
C LEU A 479 -3.55 30.02 -17.36
N GLY A 480 -4.86 30.16 -17.61
CA GLY A 480 -5.47 30.11 -18.93
C GLY A 480 -5.01 31.23 -19.89
N GLU A 481 -4.65 32.42 -19.38
CA GLU A 481 -4.14 33.51 -20.22
C GLU A 481 -2.74 33.21 -20.77
N ILE A 482 -1.98 32.35 -20.11
CA ILE A 482 -0.62 31.96 -20.49
C ILE A 482 -0.66 30.79 -21.49
N ARG A 483 -1.70 29.96 -21.39
CA ARG A 483 -1.83 28.68 -22.12
C ARG A 483 -2.11 28.84 -23.62
N GLU A 484 -2.67 29.93 -24.09
CA GLU A 484 -2.98 30.09 -25.53
C GLU A 484 -1.74 29.95 -26.42
N THR A 485 -0.54 29.82 -25.85
CA THR A 485 0.71 29.68 -26.58
C THR A 485 1.26 28.26 -26.70
N ASP A 486 0.71 27.23 -26.04
CA ASP A 486 1.36 25.90 -26.08
C ASP A 486 0.42 24.68 -25.86
N ASP A 487 0.05 24.01 -26.95
CA ASP A 487 -0.68 22.71 -26.96
C ASP A 487 0.12 21.53 -26.31
N TYR A 488 1.40 21.75 -26.01
CA TYR A 488 2.30 20.69 -25.50
C TYR A 488 2.05 20.31 -24.03
N TYR A 489 1.46 21.19 -23.25
CA TYR A 489 1.32 21.01 -21.79
C TYR A 489 0.10 20.15 -21.38
N TYR A 490 -0.88 19.97 -22.24
CA TYR A 490 -2.09 19.17 -21.97
C TYR A 490 -1.79 17.73 -21.56
N ASN A 491 -0.71 17.15 -22.12
CA ASN A 491 -0.29 15.78 -21.80
C ASN A 491 0.58 15.62 -20.55
N SER A 492 1.16 16.68 -20.00
CA SER A 492 2.04 16.57 -18.84
C SER A 492 1.36 16.88 -17.51
N TYR A 493 0.38 17.78 -17.48
CA TYR A 493 -0.35 18.09 -16.24
C TYR A 493 -1.41 17.04 -15.89
N SER A 494 -2.11 16.45 -16.85
CA SER A 494 -2.93 15.26 -16.59
C SER A 494 -2.08 14.08 -16.07
N ARG A 495 -0.82 13.95 -16.51
CA ARG A 495 0.16 13.01 -15.94
C ARG A 495 0.67 13.43 -14.56
N TYR A 496 0.83 14.71 -14.26
CA TYR A 496 1.25 15.20 -12.96
C TYR A 496 0.18 14.93 -11.89
N TYR A 497 -1.09 15.11 -12.22
CA TYR A 497 -2.20 14.73 -11.34
C TYR A 497 -2.27 13.22 -11.09
N SER A 498 -1.92 12.37 -12.08
CA SER A 498 -1.89 10.92 -11.90
C SER A 498 -0.69 10.42 -11.08
N TYR A 499 0.44 11.13 -11.05
CA TYR A 499 1.65 10.72 -10.31
C TYR A 499 1.60 11.01 -8.80
N TYR A 500 0.88 12.02 -8.35
CA TYR A 500 0.72 12.32 -6.92
C TYR A 500 -0.37 11.48 -6.22
N TRP A 501 -1.06 10.61 -6.97
CA TRP A 501 -2.07 9.71 -6.43
C TRP A 501 -1.55 8.33 -6.02
N SER A 502 -0.28 8.02 -6.26
CA SER A 502 0.28 6.66 -6.11
C SER A 502 1.21 6.46 -4.90
N TYR A 503 1.17 7.33 -3.87
CA TYR A 503 1.90 7.08 -2.61
C TYR A 503 1.05 7.32 -1.38
#